data_387639f7edb2d8da40a402adef458e11
#
_entry.id   387639f7edb2d8da40a402adef458e11
#
_cell.length_a   1.000
_cell.length_b   1.000
_cell.length_c   1.000
_cell.angle_alpha   90.00
_cell.angle_beta   90.00
_cell.angle_gamma   90.00
#
_symmetry.space_group_name_H-M   'P 1'
#
loop_
_entity.id
_entity.type
_entity.pdbx_description
1 polymer ?
#
loop_
_entity_poly.entity_id
_entity_poly.type
_entity_poly.pdbx_seq_one_letter_code
_entity_poly.pdbx_strand_id
1 'polypeptide(L)'
;MSNLIYAINITLDGCVDHIPQQVDDEKLEYFTHLTRKVDVQVLGRKTYQMMVPYWPDVLNNPNETKADTDFAQAWVSTKKVVFSRSLESVEDSNTRIVRGNLRDEILKLKQEQDKDILVGGADIPSQLIELGLVDEFLFVTSPVVAGKGRRLFEGVSQPQRLQLKLVESKIFKSGSVALRYLKQ
;
A
#
# COMPACT_ATOMS: atom_id res chain seq x y z
N MET A 1 -5.79 -5.01 19.00
CA MET A 1 -5.08 -5.69 17.89
C MET A 1 -5.27 -4.78 16.69
N SER A 2 -4.18 -4.37 16.05
CA SER A 2 -4.19 -3.44 14.92
C SER A 2 -4.75 -4.08 13.66
N ASN A 3 -5.45 -3.30 12.83
CA ASN A 3 -5.93 -3.79 11.54
C ASN A 3 -4.80 -3.80 10.51
N LEU A 4 -4.86 -4.75 9.59
CA LEU A 4 -4.03 -4.77 8.40
C LEU A 4 -4.83 -4.25 7.20
N ILE A 5 -4.44 -3.08 6.71
CA ILE A 5 -5.08 -2.36 5.61
C ILE A 5 -4.30 -2.63 4.33
N TYR A 6 -4.95 -3.23 3.34
CA TYR A 6 -4.39 -3.30 1.98
C TYR A 6 -4.84 -2.09 1.18
N ALA A 7 -3.89 -1.24 0.77
CA ALA A 7 -4.19 -0.08 -0.05
C ALA A 7 -3.38 -0.10 -1.35
N ILE A 8 -4.05 0.19 -2.48
CA ILE A 8 -3.42 0.20 -3.80
C ILE A 8 -4.19 1.07 -4.80
N ASN A 9 -3.45 1.69 -5.71
CA ASN A 9 -4.01 2.32 -6.91
C ASN A 9 -4.18 1.27 -8.01
N ILE A 10 -5.33 1.30 -8.68
CA ILE A 10 -5.64 0.41 -9.80
C ILE A 10 -6.21 1.19 -10.98
N THR A 11 -6.13 0.63 -12.17
CA THR A 11 -6.86 1.13 -13.34
C THR A 11 -8.31 0.66 -13.31
N LEU A 12 -9.18 1.23 -14.15
CA LEU A 12 -10.58 0.85 -14.26
C LEU A 12 -10.76 -0.64 -14.62
N ASP A 13 -9.84 -1.19 -15.39
CA ASP A 13 -9.79 -2.62 -15.74
C ASP A 13 -8.96 -3.47 -14.76
N GLY A 14 -8.64 -2.92 -13.56
CA GLY A 14 -8.04 -3.64 -12.43
C GLY A 14 -6.55 -3.91 -12.55
N CYS A 15 -5.82 -3.23 -13.44
CA CYS A 15 -4.36 -3.39 -13.52
C CYS A 15 -3.69 -2.70 -12.32
N VAL A 16 -2.72 -3.41 -11.71
CA VAL A 16 -1.93 -2.94 -10.55
C VAL A 16 -0.49 -2.58 -10.91
N ASP A 17 -0.07 -2.79 -12.15
CA ASP A 17 1.25 -2.37 -12.61
C ASP A 17 1.35 -0.85 -12.55
N HIS A 18 2.56 -0.38 -12.26
CA HIS A 18 2.84 1.04 -12.23
C HIS A 18 2.72 1.63 -13.64
N ILE A 19 1.53 2.07 -13.97
CA ILE A 19 1.28 2.90 -15.14
C ILE A 19 1.50 4.34 -14.69
N PRO A 20 2.31 5.15 -15.42
CA PRO A 20 2.45 6.57 -15.10
C PRO A 20 1.05 7.20 -15.13
N GLN A 21 0.45 7.31 -13.98
CA GLN A 21 -0.82 8.01 -13.80
C GLN A 21 -0.45 9.37 -13.24
N GLN A 22 -1.11 10.38 -13.72
CA GLN A 22 -1.07 11.68 -13.06
C GLN A 22 -1.65 11.48 -11.66
N VAL A 23 -0.78 11.38 -10.66
CA VAL A 23 -1.19 11.42 -9.27
C VAL A 23 -1.53 12.86 -8.99
N ASP A 24 -2.80 13.17 -8.78
CA ASP A 24 -3.23 14.52 -8.42
C ASP A 24 -3.03 14.78 -6.92
N ASP A 25 -2.94 16.06 -6.55
CA ASP A 25 -2.73 16.50 -5.17
C ASP A 25 -3.78 15.93 -4.22
N GLU A 26 -5.03 15.82 -4.65
CA GLU A 26 -6.13 15.31 -3.81
C GLU A 26 -5.96 13.82 -3.48
N LYS A 27 -5.44 13.01 -4.41
CA LYS A 27 -5.08 11.60 -4.14
C LYS A 27 -3.88 11.51 -3.21
N LEU A 28 -2.86 12.35 -3.40
CA LEU A 28 -1.71 12.40 -2.51
C LEU A 28 -2.11 12.79 -1.08
N GLU A 29 -2.94 13.81 -0.92
CA GLU A 29 -3.49 14.18 0.39
C GLU A 29 -4.25 13.02 1.05
N TYR A 30 -5.05 12.28 0.27
CA TYR A 30 -5.78 11.12 0.77
C TYR A 30 -4.85 10.02 1.29
N PHE A 31 -3.81 9.66 0.51
CA PHE A 31 -2.80 8.70 0.95
C PHE A 31 -1.90 9.23 2.07
N THR A 32 -1.64 10.53 2.13
CA THR A 32 -0.94 11.19 3.24
C THR A 32 -1.70 10.99 4.55
N HIS A 33 -3.02 11.22 4.53
CA HIS A 33 -3.88 10.99 5.70
C HIS A 33 -3.89 9.52 6.13
N LEU A 34 -3.93 8.59 5.19
CA LEU A 34 -3.84 7.15 5.48
C LEU A 34 -2.48 6.80 6.10
N THR A 35 -1.37 7.25 5.49
CA THR A 35 -0.01 6.97 5.95
C THR A 35 0.25 7.51 7.36
N ARG A 36 -0.29 8.68 7.71
CA ARG A 36 -0.17 9.26 9.06
C ARG A 36 -0.98 8.51 10.13
N LYS A 37 -1.94 7.70 9.74
CA LYS A 37 -2.78 6.90 10.66
C LYS A 37 -2.21 5.53 11.00
N VAL A 38 -1.15 5.10 10.31
CA VAL A 38 -0.53 3.80 10.52
C VAL A 38 0.82 3.93 11.22
N ASP A 39 1.23 2.89 11.93
CA ASP A 39 2.55 2.85 12.56
C ASP A 39 3.61 2.22 11.65
N VAL A 40 3.19 1.29 10.78
CA VAL A 40 4.09 0.47 9.96
C VAL A 40 3.53 0.29 8.55
N GLN A 41 4.42 0.38 7.57
CA GLN A 41 4.17 -0.06 6.19
C GLN A 41 4.85 -1.40 5.93
N VAL A 42 4.12 -2.36 5.39
CA VAL A 42 4.62 -3.66 4.97
C VAL A 42 4.76 -3.68 3.46
N LEU A 43 5.95 -3.99 2.98
CA LEU A 43 6.31 -3.92 1.56
C LEU A 43 7.02 -5.19 1.11
N GLY A 44 6.85 -5.54 -0.15
CA GLY A 44 7.75 -6.45 -0.84
C GLY A 44 8.97 -5.71 -1.41
N ARG A 45 10.04 -6.45 -1.74
CA ARG A 45 11.29 -5.90 -2.26
C ARG A 45 11.09 -4.94 -3.44
N LYS A 46 10.31 -5.33 -4.44
CA LYS A 46 10.11 -4.52 -5.66
C LYS A 46 9.47 -3.17 -5.33
N THR A 47 8.44 -3.16 -4.50
CA THR A 47 7.78 -1.93 -4.07
C THR A 47 8.74 -1.05 -3.26
N TYR A 48 9.49 -1.65 -2.33
CA TYR A 48 10.50 -0.93 -1.56
C TYR A 48 11.54 -0.26 -2.47
N GLN A 49 12.15 -1.02 -3.39
CA GLN A 49 13.18 -0.51 -4.31
C GLN A 49 12.66 0.57 -5.28
N MET A 50 11.37 0.59 -5.58
CA MET A 50 10.74 1.64 -6.38
C MET A 50 10.49 2.91 -5.57
N MET A 51 10.07 2.78 -4.32
CA MET A 51 9.61 3.89 -3.48
C MET A 51 10.75 4.61 -2.74
N VAL A 52 11.75 3.87 -2.30
CA VAL A 52 12.81 4.42 -1.41
C VAL A 52 13.70 5.46 -2.08
N PRO A 53 14.16 5.31 -3.33
CA PRO A 53 14.92 6.37 -3.98
C PRO A 53 14.06 7.61 -4.26
N TYR A 54 12.80 7.38 -4.63
CA TYR A 54 11.91 8.45 -5.13
C TYR A 54 11.47 9.43 -4.03
N TRP A 55 10.86 8.93 -2.94
CA TRP A 55 10.26 9.82 -1.94
C TRP A 55 11.26 10.64 -1.12
N PRO A 56 12.44 10.13 -0.73
CA PRO A 56 13.49 10.97 -0.16
C PRO A 56 13.98 12.08 -1.10
N ASP A 57 14.07 11.79 -2.42
CA ASP A 57 14.49 12.80 -3.41
C ASP A 57 13.45 13.90 -3.57
N VAL A 58 12.15 13.59 -3.48
CA VAL A 58 11.06 14.59 -3.47
C VAL A 58 11.25 15.61 -2.34
N LEU A 59 11.67 15.17 -1.14
CA LEU A 59 11.91 16.09 -0.01
C LEU A 59 13.06 17.08 -0.26
N ASN A 60 13.98 16.74 -1.13
CA ASN A 60 15.13 17.58 -1.46
C ASN A 60 14.92 18.44 -2.72
N ASN A 61 13.78 18.27 -3.41
CA ASN A 61 13.48 18.99 -4.64
C ASN A 61 12.56 20.19 -4.36
N PRO A 62 13.04 21.45 -4.51
CA PRO A 62 12.24 22.63 -4.20
C PRO A 62 11.11 22.91 -5.20
N ASN A 63 11.06 22.17 -6.31
CA ASN A 63 10.04 22.34 -7.35
C ASN A 63 8.81 21.45 -7.17
N GLU A 64 8.82 20.57 -6.16
CA GLU A 64 7.70 19.68 -5.88
C GLU A 64 6.52 20.42 -5.24
N THR A 65 5.31 19.88 -5.42
CA THR A 65 4.12 20.47 -4.82
C THR A 65 4.11 20.26 -3.29
N LYS A 66 3.26 21.02 -2.60
CA LYS A 66 3.04 20.79 -1.17
C LYS A 66 2.47 19.39 -0.90
N ALA A 67 1.60 18.88 -1.77
CA ALA A 67 1.03 17.55 -1.62
C ALA A 67 2.10 16.46 -1.78
N ASP A 68 3.04 16.60 -2.73
CA ASP A 68 4.17 15.70 -2.91
C ASP A 68 5.07 15.68 -1.66
N THR A 69 5.45 16.85 -1.16
CA THR A 69 6.31 16.97 0.02
C THR A 69 5.64 16.46 1.29
N ASP A 70 4.34 16.73 1.50
CA ASP A 70 3.57 16.23 2.64
C ASP A 70 3.46 14.69 2.64
N PHE A 71 3.23 14.10 1.46
CA PHE A 71 3.22 12.65 1.32
C PHE A 71 4.62 12.05 1.53
N ALA A 72 5.64 12.62 0.89
CA ALA A 72 7.02 12.17 1.05
C ALA A 72 7.46 12.20 2.52
N GLN A 73 7.15 13.28 3.25
CA GLN A 73 7.43 13.39 4.68
C GLN A 73 6.72 12.30 5.50
N ALA A 74 5.43 12.05 5.25
CA ALA A 74 4.67 10.99 5.92
C ALA A 74 5.25 9.62 5.60
N TRP A 75 5.58 9.36 4.33
CA TRP A 75 6.12 8.08 3.88
C TRP A 75 7.51 7.80 4.47
N VAL A 76 8.43 8.77 4.42
CA VAL A 76 9.80 8.63 4.94
C VAL A 76 9.79 8.42 6.45
N SER A 77 8.93 9.13 7.20
CA SER A 77 8.88 9.03 8.66
C SER A 77 8.22 7.74 9.19
N THR A 78 7.41 7.07 8.38
CA THR A 78 6.73 5.83 8.79
C THR A 78 7.71 4.65 8.82
N LYS A 79 7.64 3.80 9.85
CA LYS A 79 8.42 2.55 9.92
C LYS A 79 8.04 1.61 8.77
N LYS A 80 9.01 0.88 8.25
CA LYS A 80 8.81 -0.07 7.15
C LYS A 80 9.32 -1.46 7.51
N VAL A 81 8.57 -2.45 7.08
CA VAL A 81 8.94 -3.88 7.15
C VAL A 81 8.96 -4.41 5.73
N VAL A 82 10.14 -4.81 5.26
CA VAL A 82 10.33 -5.31 3.91
C VAL A 82 10.53 -6.81 3.92
N PHE A 83 9.60 -7.54 3.33
CA PHE A 83 9.75 -8.98 3.13
C PHE A 83 10.60 -9.26 1.90
N SER A 84 11.79 -9.79 2.12
CA SER A 84 12.71 -10.16 1.05
C SER A 84 13.73 -11.19 1.50
N ARG A 85 13.99 -12.18 0.63
CA ARG A 85 15.09 -13.15 0.81
C ARG A 85 16.39 -12.69 0.16
N SER A 86 16.30 -11.80 -0.85
CA SER A 86 17.44 -11.39 -1.70
C SER A 86 17.92 -9.95 -1.46
N LEU A 87 17.18 -9.14 -0.69
CA LEU A 87 17.62 -7.80 -0.32
C LEU A 87 18.64 -7.92 0.81
N GLU A 88 19.86 -7.46 0.58
CA GLU A 88 20.97 -7.62 1.55
C GLU A 88 20.90 -6.58 2.67
N SER A 89 20.65 -5.34 2.31
CA SER A 89 20.61 -4.19 3.23
C SER A 89 19.55 -3.17 2.83
N VAL A 90 19.25 -2.28 3.75
CA VAL A 90 18.43 -1.08 3.55
C VAL A 90 19.23 0.14 4.00
N GLU A 91 19.02 1.25 3.32
CA GLU A 91 19.75 2.50 3.61
C GLU A 91 19.04 3.36 4.66
N ASP A 92 17.73 3.19 4.75
CA ASP A 92 16.86 3.99 5.60
C ASP A 92 16.73 3.34 6.99
N SER A 93 16.98 4.14 8.04
CA SER A 93 17.01 3.70 9.45
C SER A 93 15.64 3.25 9.97
N ASN A 94 14.56 3.62 9.28
CA ASN A 94 13.18 3.26 9.64
C ASN A 94 12.72 1.95 9.01
N THR A 95 13.59 1.29 8.23
CA THR A 95 13.27 0.05 7.53
C THR A 95 14.00 -1.14 8.13
N ARG A 96 13.31 -2.25 8.28
CA ARG A 96 13.92 -3.54 8.60
C ARG A 96 13.53 -4.61 7.59
N ILE A 97 14.47 -5.50 7.28
CA ILE A 97 14.25 -6.65 6.40
C ILE A 97 13.77 -7.83 7.22
N VAL A 98 12.74 -8.51 6.74
CA VAL A 98 12.24 -9.77 7.30
C VAL A 98 12.42 -10.89 6.27
N ARG A 99 13.07 -11.97 6.71
CA ARG A 99 13.30 -13.19 5.93
C ARG A 99 12.52 -14.40 6.44
N GLY A 100 11.83 -14.22 7.56
CA GLY A 100 11.06 -15.23 8.24
C GLY A 100 9.67 -15.48 7.64
N ASN A 101 8.85 -16.17 8.40
CA ASN A 101 7.48 -16.50 8.01
C ASN A 101 6.60 -15.26 7.97
N LEU A 102 5.93 -15.02 6.84
CA LEU A 102 5.08 -13.85 6.62
C LEU A 102 3.91 -13.79 7.63
N ARG A 103 3.23 -14.93 7.86
CA ARG A 103 2.09 -15.02 8.78
C ARG A 103 2.50 -14.64 10.20
N ASP A 104 3.56 -15.24 10.70
CA ASP A 104 3.99 -15.06 12.09
C ASP A 104 4.41 -13.62 12.35
N GLU A 105 5.13 -13.02 11.41
CA GLU A 105 5.54 -11.62 11.51
C GLU A 105 4.35 -10.65 11.49
N ILE A 106 3.37 -10.87 10.62
CA ILE A 106 2.16 -10.02 10.58
C ILE A 106 1.33 -10.17 11.85
N LEU A 107 1.17 -11.38 12.38
CA LEU A 107 0.46 -11.60 13.65
C LEU A 107 1.17 -10.90 14.81
N LYS A 108 2.50 -10.94 14.83
CA LYS A 108 3.31 -10.21 15.81
C LYS A 108 3.11 -8.69 15.68
N LEU A 109 3.21 -8.15 14.46
CA LEU A 109 2.95 -6.72 14.21
C LEU A 109 1.56 -6.29 14.68
N LYS A 110 0.52 -7.08 14.39
CA LYS A 110 -0.85 -6.79 14.85
C LYS A 110 -0.99 -6.72 16.37
N GLN A 111 -0.12 -7.40 17.12
CA GLN A 111 -0.12 -7.39 18.58
C GLN A 111 0.73 -6.24 19.16
N GLU A 112 1.81 -5.86 18.49
CA GLU A 112 2.80 -4.92 18.99
C GLU A 112 2.54 -3.46 18.62
N GLN A 113 1.70 -3.19 17.60
CA GLN A 113 1.44 -1.83 17.15
C GLN A 113 0.21 -1.25 17.82
N ASP A 114 0.24 0.07 18.08
CA ASP A 114 -0.88 0.82 18.66
C ASP A 114 -1.86 1.29 17.57
N LYS A 115 -1.36 1.57 16.36
CA LYS A 115 -2.15 1.95 15.19
C LYS A 115 -2.17 0.84 14.15
N ASP A 116 -2.94 1.06 13.10
CA ASP A 116 -3.07 0.12 12.00
C ASP A 116 -1.77 -0.08 11.20
N ILE A 117 -1.73 -1.13 10.42
CA ILE A 117 -0.62 -1.55 9.56
C ILE A 117 -1.08 -1.38 8.12
N LEU A 118 -0.27 -0.73 7.29
CA LEU A 118 -0.55 -0.57 5.87
C LEU A 118 0.28 -1.57 5.06
N VAL A 119 -0.33 -2.30 4.14
CA VAL A 119 0.39 -3.12 3.18
C VAL A 119 0.14 -2.64 1.75
N GLY A 120 1.21 -2.48 0.99
CA GLY A 120 1.19 -2.03 -0.40
C GLY A 120 1.82 -3.05 -1.37
N GLY A 121 1.64 -2.79 -2.67
CA GLY A 121 2.12 -3.67 -3.74
C GLY A 121 1.14 -4.80 -4.06
N ALA A 122 1.58 -5.85 -4.72
CA ALA A 122 0.73 -6.94 -5.16
C ALA A 122 1.09 -8.32 -4.56
N ASP A 123 2.38 -8.68 -4.52
CA ASP A 123 2.80 -10.04 -4.14
C ASP A 123 2.57 -10.34 -2.65
N ILE A 124 2.96 -9.42 -1.77
CA ILE A 124 2.76 -9.60 -0.31
C ILE A 124 1.29 -9.56 0.06
N PRO A 125 0.49 -8.57 -0.41
CA PRO A 125 -0.94 -8.56 -0.16
C PRO A 125 -1.67 -9.81 -0.65
N SER A 126 -1.33 -10.35 -1.82
CA SER A 126 -1.93 -11.60 -2.33
C SER A 126 -1.76 -12.76 -1.35
N GLN A 127 -0.54 -12.97 -0.83
CA GLN A 127 -0.28 -13.99 0.17
C GLN A 127 -1.03 -13.73 1.49
N LEU A 128 -1.13 -12.47 1.91
CA LEU A 128 -1.84 -12.10 3.14
C LEU A 128 -3.36 -12.28 3.03
N ILE A 129 -3.91 -12.07 1.83
CA ILE A 129 -5.32 -12.37 1.52
C ILE A 129 -5.58 -13.88 1.61
N GLU A 130 -4.71 -14.70 1.02
CA GLU A 130 -4.81 -16.17 1.11
C GLU A 130 -4.73 -16.68 2.55
N LEU A 131 -3.90 -16.04 3.38
CA LEU A 131 -3.79 -16.32 4.81
C LEU A 131 -4.95 -15.78 5.65
N GLY A 132 -5.88 -15.01 5.04
CA GLY A 132 -7.02 -14.41 5.73
C GLY A 132 -6.65 -13.28 6.71
N LEU A 133 -5.47 -12.68 6.58
CA LEU A 133 -4.91 -11.72 7.54
C LEU A 133 -5.25 -10.25 7.21
N VAL A 134 -5.73 -9.94 6.01
CA VAL A 134 -6.16 -8.60 5.63
C VAL A 134 -7.54 -8.33 6.22
N ASP A 135 -7.68 -7.22 6.95
CA ASP A 135 -8.93 -6.82 7.61
C ASP A 135 -9.68 -5.77 6.78
N GLU A 136 -8.95 -4.92 6.06
CA GLU A 136 -9.48 -3.78 5.34
C GLU A 136 -8.84 -3.65 3.97
N PHE A 137 -9.64 -3.26 2.98
CA PHE A 137 -9.25 -3.09 1.59
C PHE A 137 -9.58 -1.67 1.14
N LEU A 138 -8.60 -0.98 0.59
CA LEU A 138 -8.73 0.37 0.07
C LEU A 138 -8.20 0.42 -1.36
N PHE A 139 -9.09 0.58 -2.31
CA PHE A 139 -8.74 0.67 -3.73
C PHE A 139 -9.03 2.05 -4.28
N VAL A 140 -8.02 2.69 -4.87
CA VAL A 140 -8.20 3.93 -5.62
C VAL A 140 -8.18 3.61 -7.10
N THR A 141 -9.35 3.62 -7.71
CA THR A 141 -9.53 3.29 -9.13
C THR A 141 -9.43 4.56 -9.96
N SER A 142 -8.47 4.59 -10.87
CA SER A 142 -8.32 5.68 -11.85
C SER A 142 -9.15 5.41 -13.10
N PRO A 143 -9.69 6.45 -13.76
CA PRO A 143 -10.50 6.33 -14.99
C PRO A 143 -9.62 6.07 -16.22
N VAL A 144 -8.80 5.02 -16.17
CA VAL A 144 -7.86 4.61 -17.21
C VAL A 144 -8.01 3.11 -17.46
N VAL A 145 -7.99 2.71 -18.72
CA VAL A 145 -7.93 1.31 -19.15
C VAL A 145 -6.53 0.99 -19.62
N ALA A 146 -5.84 0.07 -18.92
CA ALA A 146 -4.47 -0.32 -19.25
C ALA A 146 -4.41 -1.33 -20.41
N GLY A 147 -5.42 -2.17 -20.54
CA GLY A 147 -5.51 -3.23 -21.55
C GLY A 147 -4.60 -4.44 -21.30
N LYS A 148 -3.44 -4.24 -20.68
CA LYS A 148 -2.44 -5.26 -20.34
C LYS A 148 -1.83 -5.00 -18.97
N GLY A 149 -1.10 -5.97 -18.43
CA GLY A 149 -0.46 -5.89 -17.12
C GLY A 149 -1.12 -6.81 -16.10
N ARG A 150 -0.52 -6.91 -14.92
CA ARG A 150 -1.02 -7.75 -13.82
C ARG A 150 -2.33 -7.20 -13.27
N ARG A 151 -3.29 -8.08 -13.02
CA ARG A 151 -4.59 -7.72 -12.46
C ARG A 151 -4.59 -7.84 -10.93
N LEU A 152 -5.40 -7.00 -10.31
CA LEU A 152 -5.69 -7.12 -8.88
C LEU A 152 -6.26 -8.51 -8.61
N PHE A 153 -5.74 -9.18 -7.59
CA PHE A 153 -6.08 -10.56 -7.21
C PHE A 153 -5.69 -11.65 -8.22
N GLU A 154 -4.95 -11.34 -9.27
CA GLU A 154 -4.42 -12.36 -10.17
C GLU A 154 -3.55 -13.37 -9.41
N GLY A 155 -3.89 -14.66 -9.54
CA GLY A 155 -3.19 -15.75 -8.85
C GLY A 155 -3.55 -15.92 -7.37
N VAL A 156 -4.46 -15.13 -6.81
CA VAL A 156 -4.94 -15.32 -5.44
C VAL A 156 -5.89 -16.52 -5.40
N SER A 157 -5.52 -17.52 -4.62
CA SER A 157 -6.35 -18.69 -4.36
C SER A 157 -7.10 -18.51 -3.04
N GLN A 158 -8.43 -18.58 -3.09
CA GLN A 158 -9.27 -18.49 -1.90
C GLN A 158 -10.17 -19.73 -1.82
N PRO A 159 -10.14 -20.49 -0.73
CA PRO A 159 -10.99 -21.66 -0.56
C PRO A 159 -12.48 -21.31 -0.43
N GLN A 160 -12.77 -20.07 -0.03
CA GLN A 160 -14.13 -19.55 0.09
C GLN A 160 -14.19 -18.13 -0.46
N ARG A 161 -15.39 -17.67 -0.88
CA ARG A 161 -15.59 -16.29 -1.31
C ARG A 161 -15.34 -15.32 -0.16
N LEU A 162 -14.44 -14.36 -0.36
CA LEU A 162 -14.21 -13.27 0.57
C LEU A 162 -15.36 -12.26 0.41
N GLN A 163 -16.17 -12.10 1.46
CA GLN A 163 -17.23 -11.10 1.50
C GLN A 163 -16.69 -9.80 2.08
N LEU A 164 -16.99 -8.70 1.40
CA LEU A 164 -16.54 -7.36 1.79
C LEU A 164 -17.75 -6.43 1.94
N LYS A 165 -17.71 -5.58 2.97
CA LYS A 165 -18.70 -4.54 3.21
C LYS A 165 -18.11 -3.19 2.87
N LEU A 166 -18.69 -2.47 1.92
CA LEU A 166 -18.34 -1.08 1.61
C LEU A 166 -18.66 -0.19 2.83
N VAL A 167 -17.68 0.58 3.29
CA VAL A 167 -17.82 1.49 4.43
C VAL A 167 -17.53 2.94 4.09
N GLU A 168 -16.78 3.20 3.01
CA GLU A 168 -16.48 4.55 2.54
C GLU A 168 -16.31 4.55 1.03
N SER A 169 -16.75 5.64 0.39
CA SER A 169 -16.44 5.95 -1.00
C SER A 169 -16.12 7.44 -1.13
N LYS A 170 -15.10 7.77 -1.92
CA LYS A 170 -14.73 9.14 -2.23
C LYS A 170 -14.47 9.30 -3.72
N ILE A 171 -15.11 10.29 -4.34
CA ILE A 171 -14.86 10.68 -5.73
C ILE A 171 -13.89 11.85 -5.72
N PHE A 172 -12.78 11.73 -6.46
CA PHE A 172 -11.79 12.78 -6.64
C PHE A 172 -12.12 13.64 -7.86
N LYS A 173 -11.62 14.88 -7.90
CA LYS A 173 -11.82 15.81 -9.04
C LYS A 173 -11.26 15.25 -10.35
N SER A 174 -10.24 14.39 -10.28
CA SER A 174 -9.68 13.68 -11.44
C SER A 174 -10.59 12.61 -12.03
N GLY A 175 -11.74 12.32 -11.41
CA GLY A 175 -12.62 11.22 -11.78
C GLY A 175 -12.19 9.86 -11.19
N SER A 176 -11.11 9.81 -10.42
CA SER A 176 -10.74 8.61 -9.66
C SER A 176 -11.72 8.39 -8.52
N VAL A 177 -11.84 7.13 -8.07
CA VAL A 177 -12.75 6.75 -6.97
C VAL A 177 -11.98 5.92 -5.96
N ALA A 178 -11.97 6.34 -4.69
CA ALA A 178 -11.53 5.50 -3.58
C ALA A 178 -12.72 4.72 -3.02
N LEU A 179 -12.51 3.42 -2.81
CA LEU A 179 -13.47 2.51 -2.21
C LEU A 179 -12.80 1.78 -1.05
N ARG A 180 -13.40 1.88 0.13
CA ARG A 180 -12.91 1.26 1.35
C ARG A 180 -13.89 0.19 1.82
N TYR A 181 -13.36 -1.00 2.05
CA TYR A 181 -14.15 -2.17 2.44
C TYR A 181 -13.58 -2.80 3.70
N LEU A 182 -14.46 -3.30 4.54
CA LEU A 182 -14.12 -4.19 5.66
C LEU A 182 -14.41 -5.63 5.29
N LYS A 183 -13.57 -6.54 5.74
CA LYS A 183 -13.81 -7.98 5.70
C LYS A 183 -15.01 -8.32 6.60
N GLN A 184 -15.94 -9.14 6.09
CA GLN A 184 -17.08 -9.69 6.85
C GLN A 184 -16.73 -11.03 7.48
#